data_b50a7dbc70ddf8b173c8b6af10c52962
#
_entry.id   b50a7dbc70ddf8b173c8b6af10c52962
#
_cell.length_a   1.000
_cell.length_b   1.000
_cell.length_c   1.000
_cell.angle_alpha   90.00
_cell.angle_beta   90.00
_cell.angle_gamma   90.00
#
_symmetry.space_group_name_H-M   'P 1'
#
loop_
_entity.id
_entity.type
_entity.pdbx_description
1 polymer ?
#
loop_
_entity_poly.entity_id
_entity_poly.type
_entity_poly.pdbx_seq_one_letter_code
_entity_poly.pdbx_strand_id
1 'polypeptide(L)'
;MLDPREKFVADLTDAQGRIAAYIRTLIPDHDRAKDVLQETNLVLWRKAAEFMPGTDFGAWACKVAYFQVLAHRRDSGRERLLFDDELVGQVAATAERRGELFDQRQRAMRGCLKKLDARQREAIHAKYSLSLPIAEMAVRFSSTSEAVKKLLFRARRALFACIERSISQEGQR
;
A
#
# COMPACT_ATOMS: atom_id res chain seq x y z
N MET A 1 9.87 24.54 -10.41
CA MET A 1 8.42 24.17 -10.40
C MET A 1 8.31 22.99 -11.34
N LEU A 2 7.81 21.84 -10.88
CA LEU A 2 7.65 20.64 -11.72
C LEU A 2 6.65 20.92 -12.83
N ASP A 3 6.89 20.38 -14.03
CA ASP A 3 5.90 20.33 -15.10
C ASP A 3 4.63 19.61 -14.59
N PRO A 4 3.42 20.03 -15.01
CA PRO A 4 2.16 19.35 -14.63
C PRO A 4 2.19 17.84 -14.83
N ARG A 5 2.87 17.35 -15.86
CA ARG A 5 3.06 15.91 -16.10
C ARG A 5 3.98 15.25 -15.09
N GLU A 6 5.08 15.88 -14.76
CA GLU A 6 6.03 15.41 -13.73
C GLU A 6 5.34 15.37 -12.37
N LYS A 7 4.55 16.40 -12.06
CA LYS A 7 3.74 16.42 -10.83
C LYS A 7 2.75 15.28 -10.78
N PHE A 8 2.01 15.03 -11.87
CA PHE A 8 1.08 13.91 -11.94
C PHE A 8 1.77 12.56 -11.71
N VAL A 9 2.94 12.34 -12.33
CA VAL A 9 3.73 11.11 -12.14
C VAL A 9 4.19 10.98 -10.68
N ALA A 10 4.61 12.07 -10.05
CA ALA A 10 5.00 12.08 -8.64
C ALA A 10 3.80 11.73 -7.74
N ASP A 11 2.64 12.39 -7.94
CA ASP A 11 1.41 12.13 -7.19
C ASP A 11 0.93 10.67 -7.37
N LEU A 12 0.99 10.14 -8.60
CA LEU A 12 0.66 8.75 -8.91
C LEU A 12 1.61 7.77 -8.21
N THR A 13 2.91 8.05 -8.23
CA THR A 13 3.93 7.22 -7.58
C THR A 13 3.73 7.18 -6.07
N ASP A 14 3.45 8.32 -5.46
CA ASP A 14 3.19 8.40 -4.03
C ASP A 14 1.89 7.69 -3.63
N ALA A 15 0.87 7.72 -4.46
CA ALA A 15 -0.42 7.07 -4.22
C ALA A 15 -0.42 5.56 -4.50
N GLN A 16 0.62 4.98 -5.17
CA GLN A 16 0.63 3.55 -5.55
C GLN A 16 0.34 2.60 -4.40
N GLY A 17 0.92 2.85 -3.23
CA GLY A 17 0.71 2.02 -2.04
C GLY A 17 -0.75 2.04 -1.57
N ARG A 18 -1.39 3.20 -1.59
CA ARG A 18 -2.80 3.40 -1.23
C ARG A 18 -3.73 2.71 -2.22
N ILE A 19 -3.50 2.90 -3.52
CA ILE A 19 -4.30 2.29 -4.58
C ILE A 19 -4.20 0.75 -4.53
N ALA A 20 -2.98 0.21 -4.41
CA ALA A 20 -2.75 -1.23 -4.30
C ALA A 20 -3.39 -1.84 -3.04
N ALA A 21 -3.32 -1.16 -1.89
CA ALA A 21 -3.97 -1.61 -0.66
C ALA A 21 -5.49 -1.59 -0.81
N TYR A 22 -6.05 -0.54 -1.42
CA TYR A 22 -7.48 -0.41 -1.69
C TYR A 22 -7.99 -1.56 -2.59
N ILE A 23 -7.34 -1.81 -3.72
CA ILE A 23 -7.73 -2.89 -4.64
C ILE A 23 -7.67 -4.24 -3.93
N ARG A 24 -6.64 -4.52 -3.12
CA ARG A 24 -6.52 -5.78 -2.36
C ARG A 24 -7.60 -5.98 -1.29
N THR A 25 -8.23 -4.93 -0.79
CA THR A 25 -9.40 -5.09 0.10
C THR A 25 -10.63 -5.57 -0.67
N LEU A 26 -10.71 -5.30 -1.98
CA LEU A 26 -11.85 -5.62 -2.84
C LEU A 26 -11.61 -6.90 -3.67
N ILE A 27 -10.36 -7.22 -3.97
CA ILE A 27 -9.92 -8.41 -4.70
C ILE A 27 -8.86 -9.12 -3.88
N PRO A 28 -9.20 -10.20 -3.13
CA PRO A 28 -8.24 -10.93 -2.29
C PRO A 28 -7.15 -11.66 -3.09
N ASP A 29 -7.44 -12.07 -4.32
CA ASP A 29 -6.49 -12.74 -5.20
C ASP A 29 -5.38 -11.76 -5.61
N HIS A 30 -4.12 -12.15 -5.35
CA HIS A 30 -2.96 -11.28 -5.53
C HIS A 30 -2.68 -10.94 -6.99
N ASP A 31 -2.78 -11.92 -7.87
CA ASP A 31 -2.44 -11.75 -9.28
C ASP A 31 -3.52 -10.91 -9.97
N ARG A 32 -4.79 -11.18 -9.72
CA ARG A 32 -5.90 -10.37 -10.19
C ARG A 32 -5.86 -8.94 -9.65
N ALA A 33 -5.53 -8.75 -8.37
CA ALA A 33 -5.36 -7.42 -7.80
C ALA A 33 -4.24 -6.63 -8.49
N LYS A 34 -3.17 -7.31 -8.90
CA LYS A 34 -2.05 -6.72 -9.66
C LYS A 34 -2.49 -6.30 -11.06
N ASP A 35 -3.26 -7.13 -11.75
CA ASP A 35 -3.78 -6.81 -13.09
C ASP A 35 -4.71 -5.59 -13.03
N VAL A 36 -5.64 -5.57 -12.07
CA VAL A 36 -6.53 -4.41 -11.85
C VAL A 36 -5.77 -3.16 -11.46
N LEU A 37 -4.67 -3.26 -10.70
CA LEU A 37 -3.80 -2.12 -10.40
C LEU A 37 -3.15 -1.57 -11.67
N GLN A 38 -2.67 -2.44 -12.56
CA GLN A 38 -2.09 -2.04 -13.83
C GLN A 38 -3.10 -1.32 -14.71
N GLU A 39 -4.30 -1.88 -14.88
CA GLU A 39 -5.39 -1.23 -15.63
C GLU A 39 -5.79 0.11 -15.00
N THR A 40 -5.88 0.17 -13.67
CA THR A 40 -6.14 1.42 -12.95
C THR A 40 -5.11 2.49 -13.29
N ASN A 41 -3.83 2.15 -13.29
CA ASN A 41 -2.76 3.09 -13.63
C ASN A 41 -2.87 3.62 -15.06
N LEU A 42 -3.22 2.76 -16.01
CA LEU A 42 -3.45 3.17 -17.41
C LEU A 42 -4.65 4.12 -17.53
N VAL A 43 -5.74 3.85 -16.81
CA VAL A 43 -6.91 4.72 -16.80
C VAL A 43 -6.60 6.06 -16.13
N LEU A 44 -5.88 6.07 -15.00
CA LEU A 44 -5.45 7.28 -14.31
C LEU A 44 -4.59 8.16 -15.24
N TRP A 45 -3.67 7.55 -15.99
CA TRP A 45 -2.85 8.27 -16.97
C TRP A 45 -3.69 8.90 -18.08
N ARG A 46 -4.64 8.16 -18.66
CA ARG A 46 -5.55 8.68 -19.69
C ARG A 46 -6.42 9.82 -19.18
N LYS A 47 -6.80 9.76 -17.90
CA LYS A 47 -7.66 10.72 -17.22
C LYS A 47 -6.88 11.80 -16.45
N ALA A 48 -5.58 11.94 -16.68
CA ALA A 48 -4.74 12.89 -15.96
C ALA A 48 -5.27 14.34 -16.03
N ALA A 49 -5.86 14.72 -17.17
CA ALA A 49 -6.47 16.03 -17.36
C ALA A 49 -7.78 16.25 -16.57
N GLU A 50 -8.43 15.17 -16.11
CA GLU A 50 -9.67 15.25 -15.31
C GLU A 50 -9.35 15.46 -13.81
N PHE A 51 -8.10 15.26 -13.39
CA PHE A 51 -7.71 15.48 -12.00
C PHE A 51 -7.63 16.99 -11.69
N MET A 52 -8.32 17.40 -10.64
CA MET A 52 -8.35 18.79 -10.19
C MET A 52 -7.17 19.05 -9.22
N PRO A 53 -6.15 19.81 -9.62
CA PRO A 53 -5.01 20.12 -8.76
C PRO A 53 -5.46 20.74 -7.43
N GLY A 54 -4.83 20.31 -6.33
CA GLY A 54 -5.16 20.79 -4.98
C GLY A 54 -6.19 19.91 -4.24
N THR A 55 -6.79 18.91 -4.91
CA THR A 55 -7.63 17.90 -4.25
C THR A 55 -6.81 16.67 -3.84
N ASP A 56 -7.41 15.73 -3.08
CA ASP A 56 -6.76 14.47 -2.68
C ASP A 56 -6.63 13.53 -3.87
N PHE A 57 -5.41 13.45 -4.45
CA PHE A 57 -5.10 12.55 -5.56
C PHE A 57 -5.37 11.08 -5.21
N GLY A 58 -5.04 10.65 -4.00
CA GLY A 58 -5.24 9.27 -3.56
C GLY A 58 -6.72 8.91 -3.48
N ALA A 59 -7.59 9.81 -3.04
CA ALA A 59 -9.04 9.61 -3.02
C ALA A 59 -9.60 9.51 -4.44
N TRP A 60 -9.21 10.43 -5.34
CA TRP A 60 -9.59 10.39 -6.75
C TRP A 60 -9.13 9.10 -7.42
N ALA A 61 -7.89 8.68 -7.20
CA ALA A 61 -7.33 7.45 -7.75
C ALA A 61 -8.05 6.20 -7.22
N CYS A 62 -8.41 6.14 -5.94
CA CYS A 62 -9.21 5.05 -5.38
C CYS A 62 -10.62 4.98 -5.99
N LYS A 63 -11.23 6.12 -6.31
CA LYS A 63 -12.52 6.15 -7.02
C LYS A 63 -12.40 5.56 -8.44
N VAL A 64 -11.33 5.89 -9.16
CA VAL A 64 -11.04 5.25 -10.46
C VAL A 64 -10.82 3.75 -10.29
N ALA A 65 -10.02 3.34 -9.30
CA ALA A 65 -9.77 1.93 -8.99
C ALA A 65 -11.06 1.16 -8.68
N TYR A 66 -12.01 1.76 -7.98
CA TYR A 66 -13.30 1.16 -7.70
C TYR A 66 -14.05 0.76 -8.98
N PHE A 67 -14.11 1.65 -9.96
CA PHE A 67 -14.76 1.34 -11.24
C PHE A 67 -14.01 0.25 -12.03
N GLN A 68 -12.67 0.18 -11.92
CA GLN A 68 -11.91 -0.91 -12.54
C GLN A 68 -12.18 -2.25 -11.85
N VAL A 69 -12.31 -2.28 -10.52
CA VAL A 69 -12.72 -3.47 -9.78
C VAL A 69 -14.10 -3.96 -10.24
N LEU A 70 -15.08 -3.05 -10.37
CA LEU A 70 -16.41 -3.41 -10.83
C LEU A 70 -16.41 -3.92 -12.28
N ALA A 71 -15.61 -3.32 -13.17
CA ALA A 71 -15.45 -3.79 -14.54
C ALA A 71 -14.84 -5.21 -14.57
N HIS A 72 -13.74 -5.43 -13.85
CA HIS A 72 -13.09 -6.74 -13.76
C HIS A 72 -14.03 -7.83 -13.23
N ARG A 73 -14.86 -7.52 -12.22
CA ARG A 73 -15.84 -8.46 -11.66
C ARG A 73 -16.92 -8.84 -12.67
N ARG A 74 -17.40 -7.89 -13.48
CA ARG A 74 -18.38 -8.16 -14.56
C ARG A 74 -17.80 -9.08 -15.62
N ASP A 75 -16.55 -8.84 -16.01
CA ASP A 75 -15.86 -9.64 -17.05
C ASP A 75 -15.52 -11.06 -16.58
N SER A 76 -15.20 -11.20 -15.29
CA SER A 76 -14.82 -12.50 -14.70
C SER A 76 -16.00 -13.47 -14.51
N GLY A 77 -17.25 -13.06 -14.66
CA GLY A 77 -18.48 -13.89 -14.73
C GLY A 77 -18.72 -14.91 -13.60
N ARG A 78 -17.68 -15.33 -12.92
CA ARG A 78 -17.67 -16.42 -11.91
C ARG A 78 -17.79 -15.97 -10.46
N GLU A 79 -17.54 -14.70 -10.13
CA GLU A 79 -17.50 -14.20 -8.74
C GLU A 79 -18.79 -13.52 -8.28
N ARG A 80 -19.83 -13.56 -9.08
CA ARG A 80 -21.16 -12.99 -8.75
C ARG A 80 -21.80 -13.60 -7.49
N LEU A 81 -21.26 -14.72 -6.99
CA LEU A 81 -21.85 -15.48 -5.89
C LEU A 81 -21.23 -15.20 -4.52
N LEU A 82 -20.09 -14.48 -4.40
CA LEU A 82 -19.42 -14.29 -3.11
C LEU A 82 -19.67 -12.93 -2.46
N PHE A 83 -19.90 -11.86 -3.24
CA PHE A 83 -20.19 -10.53 -2.69
C PHE A 83 -21.14 -9.78 -3.65
N ASP A 84 -22.23 -9.27 -3.10
CA ASP A 84 -23.13 -8.34 -3.77
C ASP A 84 -22.39 -7.01 -4.06
N ASP A 85 -22.74 -6.33 -5.16
CA ASP A 85 -22.17 -5.03 -5.54
C ASP A 85 -22.41 -3.97 -4.45
N GLU A 86 -23.50 -4.09 -3.69
CA GLU A 86 -23.80 -3.23 -2.53
C GLU A 86 -22.76 -3.44 -1.40
N LEU A 87 -22.41 -4.69 -1.08
CA LEU A 87 -21.41 -5.00 -0.08
C LEU A 87 -20.03 -4.51 -0.52
N VAL A 88 -19.68 -4.67 -1.80
CA VAL A 88 -18.44 -4.12 -2.37
C VAL A 88 -18.42 -2.60 -2.23
N GLY A 89 -19.54 -1.92 -2.48
CA GLY A 89 -19.69 -0.48 -2.28
C GLY A 89 -19.46 -0.05 -0.82
N GLN A 90 -20.02 -0.77 0.14
CA GLN A 90 -19.82 -0.50 1.58
C GLN A 90 -18.36 -0.70 2.02
N VAL A 91 -17.70 -1.77 1.56
CA VAL A 91 -16.28 -2.01 1.83
C VAL A 91 -15.42 -0.93 1.19
N ALA A 92 -15.73 -0.53 -0.05
CA ALA A 92 -15.04 0.53 -0.78
C ALA A 92 -15.13 1.88 -0.04
N ALA A 93 -16.32 2.28 0.39
CA ALA A 93 -16.54 3.51 1.15
C ALA A 93 -15.80 3.50 2.50
N THR A 94 -15.68 2.33 3.13
CA THR A 94 -14.92 2.18 4.38
C THR A 94 -13.41 2.27 4.13
N ALA A 95 -12.91 1.67 3.04
CA ALA A 95 -11.50 1.73 2.65
C ALA A 95 -11.10 3.15 2.24
N GLU A 96 -11.99 3.90 1.58
CA GLU A 96 -11.76 5.29 1.20
C GLU A 96 -11.61 6.21 2.43
N ARG A 97 -12.48 6.08 3.42
CA ARG A 97 -12.38 6.81 4.70
C ARG A 97 -11.09 6.50 5.48
N ARG A 98 -10.52 5.31 5.30
CA ARG A 98 -9.23 4.91 5.90
C ARG A 98 -8.01 5.36 5.09
N GLY A 99 -8.21 5.94 3.92
CA GLY A 99 -7.13 6.34 3.01
C GLY A 99 -6.20 7.39 3.60
N GLU A 100 -6.73 8.41 4.26
CA GLU A 100 -5.91 9.44 4.93
C GLU A 100 -5.05 8.83 6.04
N LEU A 101 -5.62 7.94 6.85
CA LEU A 101 -4.90 7.21 7.88
C LEU A 101 -3.84 6.27 7.30
N PHE A 102 -4.09 5.71 6.12
CA PHE A 102 -3.12 4.90 5.39
C PHE A 102 -1.91 5.75 4.95
N ASP A 103 -2.15 6.91 4.36
CA ASP A 103 -1.09 7.81 3.91
C ASP A 103 -0.26 8.33 5.09
N GLN A 104 -0.91 8.68 6.18
CA GLN A 104 -0.24 9.07 7.42
C GLN A 104 0.65 7.94 7.97
N ARG A 105 0.14 6.72 8.04
CA ARG A 105 0.91 5.54 8.45
C ARG A 105 2.07 5.24 7.50
N GLN A 106 1.87 5.41 6.21
CA GLN A 106 2.92 5.19 5.22
C GLN A 106 4.06 6.21 5.37
N ARG A 107 3.74 7.51 5.56
CA ARG A 107 4.74 8.55 5.85
C ARG A 107 5.51 8.24 7.13
N ALA A 108 4.79 7.93 8.22
CA ALA A 108 5.37 7.55 9.49
C ALA A 108 6.29 6.32 9.36
N MET A 109 5.86 5.30 8.62
CA MET A 109 6.66 4.08 8.37
C MET A 109 7.97 4.38 7.63
N ARG A 110 7.95 5.23 6.57
CA ARG A 110 9.17 5.63 5.86
C ARG A 110 10.18 6.32 6.80
N GLY A 111 9.70 7.18 7.68
CA GLY A 111 10.52 7.84 8.70
C GLY A 111 11.06 6.86 9.76
N CYS A 112 10.23 5.93 10.21
CA CYS A 112 10.59 4.95 11.22
C CYS A 112 11.56 3.88 10.71
N LEU A 113 11.48 3.48 9.44
CA LEU A 113 12.45 2.59 8.81
C LEU A 113 13.87 3.16 8.86
N LYS A 114 14.03 4.48 8.69
CA LYS A 114 15.34 5.15 8.80
C LYS A 114 15.89 5.16 10.23
N LYS A 115 15.03 5.07 11.25
CA LYS A 115 15.40 5.08 12.68
C LYS A 115 15.77 3.70 13.21
N LEU A 116 15.51 2.63 12.46
CA LEU A 116 15.97 1.29 12.82
C LEU A 116 17.50 1.22 12.80
N ASP A 117 18.08 0.39 13.67
CA ASP A 117 19.51 0.04 13.53
C ASP A 117 19.79 -0.67 12.20
N ALA A 118 21.03 -0.67 11.75
CA ALA A 118 21.42 -1.19 10.45
C ALA A 118 21.02 -2.66 10.26
N ARG A 119 21.20 -3.48 11.30
CA ARG A 119 20.90 -4.92 11.25
C ARG A 119 19.38 -5.18 11.20
N GLN A 120 18.60 -4.44 11.96
CA GLN A 120 17.13 -4.51 11.92
C GLN A 120 16.60 -4.08 10.56
N ARG A 121 17.09 -2.97 10.01
CA ARG A 121 16.68 -2.45 8.71
C ARG A 121 17.01 -3.42 7.58
N GLU A 122 18.21 -4.02 7.61
CA GLU A 122 18.60 -5.05 6.64
C GLU A 122 17.72 -6.30 6.75
N ALA A 123 17.38 -6.74 7.96
CA ALA A 123 16.47 -7.88 8.16
C ALA A 123 15.07 -7.62 7.61
N ILE A 124 14.51 -6.42 7.82
CA ILE A 124 13.24 -6.00 7.24
C ILE A 124 13.33 -5.98 5.71
N HIS A 125 14.37 -5.38 5.15
CA HIS A 125 14.60 -5.35 3.71
C HIS A 125 14.71 -6.76 3.11
N ALA A 126 15.54 -7.63 3.70
CA ALA A 126 15.69 -9.00 3.23
C ALA A 126 14.37 -9.78 3.23
N LYS A 127 13.56 -9.62 4.28
CA LYS A 127 12.29 -10.34 4.41
C LYS A 127 11.20 -9.81 3.49
N TYR A 128 11.02 -8.49 3.39
CA TYR A 128 9.85 -7.88 2.75
C TYR A 128 10.11 -7.32 1.36
N SER A 129 11.34 -6.90 1.05
CA SER A 129 11.69 -6.42 -0.30
C SER A 129 12.29 -7.52 -1.16
N LEU A 130 13.12 -8.39 -0.58
CA LEU A 130 13.76 -9.49 -1.30
C LEU A 130 13.00 -10.82 -1.13
N SER A 131 11.95 -10.88 -0.30
CA SER A 131 11.12 -12.07 -0.02
C SER A 131 11.93 -13.30 0.44
N LEU A 132 13.09 -13.11 1.05
CA LEU A 132 13.98 -14.23 1.44
C LEU A 132 13.32 -15.12 2.49
N PRO A 133 13.41 -16.46 2.32
CA PRO A 133 13.09 -17.42 3.37
C PRO A 133 13.98 -17.24 4.61
N ILE A 134 13.46 -17.60 5.79
CA ILE A 134 14.21 -17.46 7.06
C ILE A 134 15.53 -18.23 7.02
N ALA A 135 15.56 -19.41 6.36
CA ALA A 135 16.78 -20.21 6.24
C ALA A 135 17.88 -19.47 5.46
N GLU A 136 17.54 -18.85 4.34
CA GLU A 136 18.50 -18.07 3.55
C GLU A 136 18.95 -16.81 4.30
N MET A 137 18.04 -16.16 5.03
CA MET A 137 18.40 -15.04 5.89
C MET A 137 19.39 -15.48 7.00
N ALA A 138 19.23 -16.67 7.58
CA ALA A 138 20.12 -17.19 8.58
C ALA A 138 21.55 -17.33 8.04
N VAL A 139 21.71 -17.86 6.82
CA VAL A 139 23.00 -17.92 6.12
C VAL A 139 23.56 -16.52 5.88
N ARG A 140 22.75 -15.62 5.28
CA ARG A 140 23.16 -14.25 4.96
C ARG A 140 23.64 -13.45 6.18
N PHE A 141 22.97 -13.63 7.33
CA PHE A 141 23.31 -12.96 8.59
C PHE A 141 24.34 -13.71 9.45
N SER A 142 24.90 -14.82 8.94
CA SER A 142 25.80 -15.72 9.70
C SER A 142 25.23 -16.03 11.08
N SER A 143 23.97 -16.48 11.11
CA SER A 143 23.16 -16.62 12.32
C SER A 143 22.25 -17.84 12.25
N THR A 144 21.51 -18.13 13.31
CA THR A 144 20.52 -19.20 13.33
C THR A 144 19.14 -18.68 12.88
N SER A 145 18.30 -19.57 12.34
CA SER A 145 16.90 -19.24 11.98
C SER A 145 16.14 -18.65 13.17
N GLU A 146 16.41 -19.14 14.39
CA GLU A 146 15.76 -18.65 15.60
C GLU A 146 16.21 -17.22 15.95
N ALA A 147 17.50 -16.92 15.81
CA ALA A 147 18.02 -15.57 16.02
C ALA A 147 17.47 -14.58 14.98
N VAL A 148 17.32 -15.00 13.72
CA VAL A 148 16.69 -14.20 12.66
C VAL A 148 15.21 -13.91 12.98
N LYS A 149 14.44 -14.90 13.45
CA LYS A 149 13.05 -14.70 13.88
C LYS A 149 12.97 -13.68 15.02
N LYS A 150 13.85 -13.77 16.02
CA LYS A 150 13.95 -12.83 17.15
C LYS A 150 14.34 -11.41 16.67
N LEU A 151 15.25 -11.31 15.70
CA LEU A 151 15.65 -10.03 15.10
C LEU A 151 14.46 -9.36 14.38
N LEU A 152 13.77 -10.11 13.53
CA LEU A 152 12.56 -9.63 12.83
C LEU A 152 11.44 -9.24 13.79
N PHE A 153 11.25 -10.00 14.87
CA PHE A 153 10.27 -9.67 15.90
C PHE A 153 10.58 -8.32 16.56
N ARG A 154 11.85 -8.12 16.98
CA ARG A 154 12.29 -6.86 17.58
C ARG A 154 12.19 -5.69 16.61
N ALA A 155 12.60 -5.87 15.36
CA ALA A 155 12.50 -4.84 14.33
C ALA A 155 11.05 -4.42 14.08
N ARG A 156 10.12 -5.38 13.95
CA ARG A 156 8.68 -5.10 13.78
C ARG A 156 8.10 -4.36 14.98
N ARG A 157 8.45 -4.78 16.19
CA ARG A 157 7.99 -4.12 17.42
C ARG A 157 8.49 -2.68 17.53
N ALA A 158 9.77 -2.45 17.16
CA ALA A 158 10.35 -1.11 17.13
C ALA A 158 9.66 -0.21 16.08
N LEU A 159 9.38 -0.74 14.88
CA LEU A 159 8.62 -0.04 13.84
C LEU A 159 7.21 0.32 14.32
N PHE A 160 6.48 -0.65 14.87
CA PHE A 160 5.13 -0.42 15.37
C PHE A 160 5.09 0.71 16.40
N ALA A 161 5.95 0.62 17.44
CA ALA A 161 6.03 1.63 18.48
C ALA A 161 6.46 3.02 17.96
N CYS A 162 7.31 3.06 16.93
CA CYS A 162 7.71 4.31 16.30
C CYS A 162 6.56 4.93 15.50
N ILE A 163 5.83 4.13 14.70
CA ILE A 163 4.72 4.58 13.87
C ILE A 163 3.60 5.14 14.75
N GLU A 164 3.19 4.42 15.79
CA GLU A 164 2.14 4.86 16.73
C GLU A 164 2.50 6.22 17.37
N ARG A 165 3.73 6.38 17.82
CA ARG A 165 4.21 7.67 18.37
C ARG A 165 4.18 8.79 17.35
N SER A 166 4.59 8.53 16.10
CA SER A 166 4.60 9.54 15.03
C SER A 166 3.19 10.01 14.69
N ILE A 167 2.23 9.09 14.61
CA ILE A 167 0.83 9.40 14.33
C ILE A 167 0.21 10.21 15.48
N SER A 168 0.45 9.80 16.73
CA SER A 168 -0.06 10.51 17.91
C SER A 168 0.47 11.95 17.99
N GLN A 169 1.70 12.21 17.58
CA GLN A 169 2.30 13.55 17.53
C GLN A 169 1.75 14.42 16.40
N GLU A 170 1.40 13.85 15.25
CA GLU A 170 0.77 14.58 14.15
C GLU A 170 -0.68 14.97 14.47
N GLY A 171 -1.42 14.13 15.21
CA GLY A 171 -2.80 14.40 15.61
C GLY A 171 -2.95 15.46 16.71
N GLN A 172 -1.84 15.90 17.33
CA GLN A 172 -1.82 16.94 18.37
C GLN A 172 -1.39 18.33 17.83
N ARG A 173 -1.10 18.45 16.55
CA ARG A 173 -0.75 19.72 15.89
C ARG A 173 -1.89 20.25 15.05
#